data_317cb68883818bf3a6aa95391badf3e1
#
_entry.id   317cb68883818bf3a6aa95391badf3e1
#
_cell.length_a   1.000
_cell.length_b   1.000
_cell.length_c   1.000
_cell.angle_alpha   90.00
_cell.angle_beta   90.00
_cell.angle_gamma   90.00
#
_symmetry.space_group_name_H-M   'P 1'
#
loop_
_entity.id
_entity.type
_entity.pdbx_description
1 polymer ?
#
loop_
_entity_poly.entity_id
_entity_poly.type
_entity_poly.pdbx_seq_one_letter_code
_entity_poly.pdbx_strand_id
1 'polypeptide(L)'
;MKRQFGKKKKTGNKAFWETEYKSAKHLTISKNPSEDLEKFVRWIARQKNIEPLNKNISVLDIGCGNGRNLIYLAQEFGAKGLGYDISSEAISQAQKQSKNLPLTFQVHSITEPIPAEDESQDLVLDMMTSHFLNEAGRKQLVEEINRVLKPGAWLFFKTFLLDEDLNAKQLLRDFPADEPGSYIHPRIGVLEHVFTQQEIDELLAEHFTIHRVKKSHRHRDRKGRANKRRTISVYAQKI
;
A
#
# COMPACT_ATOMS: atom_id res chain seq x y z
N MET A 1 -11.58 33.38 -16.51
CA MET A 1 -12.01 33.42 -15.09
C MET A 1 -11.29 32.28 -14.35
N LYS A 2 -10.20 32.59 -13.63
CA LYS A 2 -9.47 31.58 -12.80
C LYS A 2 -10.30 31.33 -11.53
N ARG A 3 -10.84 30.12 -11.38
CA ARG A 3 -11.47 29.70 -10.12
C ARG A 3 -10.39 29.69 -9.04
N GLN A 4 -10.46 30.61 -8.08
CA GLN A 4 -9.69 30.53 -6.84
C GLN A 4 -10.22 29.33 -6.04
N PHE A 5 -9.49 28.23 -6.08
CA PHE A 5 -9.70 27.16 -5.12
C PHE A 5 -9.11 27.63 -3.78
N GLY A 6 -10.01 27.94 -2.83
CA GLY A 6 -9.59 28.28 -1.47
C GLY A 6 -8.70 27.17 -0.90
N LYS A 7 -7.58 27.57 -0.23
CA LYS A 7 -6.72 26.63 0.51
C LYS A 7 -7.57 25.85 1.50
N LYS A 8 -7.93 24.60 1.18
CA LYS A 8 -8.54 23.69 2.15
C LYS A 8 -7.53 23.44 3.27
N LYS A 9 -7.97 23.59 4.54
CA LYS A 9 -7.18 23.17 5.70
C LYS A 9 -6.72 21.72 5.50
N LYS A 10 -5.41 21.42 5.76
CA LYS A 10 -4.90 20.04 5.83
C LYS A 10 -5.80 19.27 6.81
N THR A 11 -6.60 18.38 6.31
CA THR A 11 -7.28 17.38 7.14
C THR A 11 -6.20 16.35 7.48
N GLY A 12 -5.98 16.05 8.76
CA GLY A 12 -5.01 15.00 9.11
C GLY A 12 -5.42 13.67 8.48
N ASN A 13 -4.49 12.89 7.97
CA ASN A 13 -4.74 11.60 7.30
C ASN A 13 -5.72 10.70 8.09
N LYS A 14 -5.57 10.64 9.42
CA LYS A 14 -6.46 9.87 10.30
C LYS A 14 -7.93 10.27 10.17
N ALA A 15 -8.24 11.56 10.25
CA ALA A 15 -9.62 12.05 10.18
C ALA A 15 -10.28 11.77 8.83
N PHE A 16 -9.51 11.83 7.75
CA PHE A 16 -9.97 11.46 6.41
C PHE A 16 -10.33 9.97 6.35
N TRP A 17 -9.42 9.09 6.73
CA TRP A 17 -9.62 7.65 6.66
C TRP A 17 -10.74 7.17 7.58
N GLU A 18 -10.83 7.71 8.80
CA GLU A 18 -11.92 7.41 9.72
C GLU A 18 -13.30 7.72 9.10
N THR A 19 -13.41 8.87 8.43
CA THR A 19 -14.66 9.27 7.77
C THR A 19 -14.95 8.40 6.56
N GLU A 20 -13.94 8.05 5.77
CA GLU A 20 -14.09 7.29 4.53
C GLU A 20 -14.49 5.84 4.80
N TYR A 21 -13.91 5.18 5.84
CA TYR A 21 -14.35 3.84 6.25
C TYR A 21 -15.73 3.81 6.87
N LYS A 22 -16.13 4.89 7.57
CA LYS A 22 -17.48 5.01 8.12
C LYS A 22 -18.53 5.24 7.04
N SER A 23 -18.22 6.03 6.03
CA SER A 23 -19.14 6.40 4.95
C SER A 23 -18.34 6.81 3.70
N ALA A 24 -18.06 5.84 2.84
CA ALA A 24 -17.27 6.03 1.62
C ALA A 24 -17.90 7.08 0.69
N LYS A 25 -17.18 8.18 0.46
CA LYS A 25 -17.62 9.29 -0.41
C LYS A 25 -16.69 9.50 -1.60
N HIS A 26 -15.43 9.13 -1.45
CA HIS A 26 -14.37 9.43 -2.42
C HIS A 26 -13.77 8.16 -3.02
N LEU A 27 -13.77 7.06 -2.27
CA LEU A 27 -13.14 5.81 -2.63
C LEU A 27 -14.14 4.65 -2.66
N THR A 28 -13.88 3.69 -3.52
CA THR A 28 -14.60 2.41 -3.49
C THR A 28 -13.87 1.45 -2.56
N ILE A 29 -14.45 1.21 -1.38
CA ILE A 29 -13.92 0.24 -0.42
C ILE A 29 -14.40 -1.15 -0.82
N SER A 30 -13.49 -1.93 -1.43
CA SER A 30 -13.76 -3.32 -1.83
C SER A 30 -13.67 -4.27 -0.63
N LYS A 31 -14.48 -5.34 -0.66
CA LYS A 31 -14.36 -6.49 0.25
C LYS A 31 -13.56 -7.64 -0.37
N ASN A 32 -13.36 -7.61 -1.68
CA ASN A 32 -12.58 -8.62 -2.38
C ASN A 32 -11.08 -8.31 -2.27
N PRO A 33 -10.20 -9.32 -2.25
CA PRO A 33 -8.76 -9.12 -2.26
C PRO A 33 -8.31 -8.31 -3.46
N SER A 34 -7.11 -7.77 -3.39
CA SER A 34 -6.52 -7.10 -4.54
C SER A 34 -6.13 -8.11 -5.61
N GLU A 35 -6.59 -7.91 -6.85
CA GLU A 35 -6.18 -8.74 -8.00
C GLU A 35 -4.65 -8.80 -8.16
N ASP A 36 -3.93 -7.75 -7.77
CA ASP A 36 -2.47 -7.72 -7.88
C ASP A 36 -1.81 -8.57 -6.79
N LEU A 37 -2.42 -8.69 -5.59
CA LEU A 37 -2.01 -9.66 -4.58
C LEU A 37 -2.24 -11.09 -5.07
N GLU A 38 -3.38 -11.40 -5.66
CA GLU A 38 -3.64 -12.73 -6.23
C GLU A 38 -2.64 -13.07 -7.35
N LYS A 39 -2.24 -12.08 -8.18
CA LYS A 39 -1.18 -12.28 -9.20
C LYS A 39 0.18 -12.55 -8.56
N PHE A 40 0.51 -11.87 -7.46
CA PHE A 40 1.72 -12.12 -6.69
C PHE A 40 1.74 -13.53 -6.11
N VAL A 41 0.69 -13.94 -5.45
CA VAL A 41 0.53 -15.28 -4.86
C VAL A 41 0.69 -16.37 -5.93
N ARG A 42 -0.01 -16.23 -7.07
CA ARG A 42 0.13 -17.16 -8.21
C ARG A 42 1.55 -17.16 -8.80
N TRP A 43 2.26 -16.05 -8.74
CA TRP A 43 3.63 -15.99 -9.20
C TRP A 43 4.57 -16.72 -8.24
N ILE A 44 4.47 -16.50 -6.92
CA ILE A 44 5.25 -17.23 -5.91
C ILE A 44 5.05 -18.75 -6.09
N ALA A 45 3.82 -19.23 -6.18
CA ALA A 45 3.48 -20.64 -6.31
C ALA A 45 4.09 -21.33 -7.56
N ARG A 46 4.57 -20.55 -8.53
CA ARG A 46 5.23 -21.07 -9.76
C ARG A 46 6.75 -21.07 -9.69
N GLN A 47 7.33 -20.53 -8.64
CA GLN A 47 8.79 -20.48 -8.50
C GLN A 47 9.30 -21.81 -7.95
N LYS A 48 10.26 -22.43 -8.63
CA LYS A 48 10.76 -23.76 -8.26
C LYS A 48 11.50 -23.82 -6.91
N ASN A 49 12.11 -22.69 -6.51
CA ASN A 49 12.98 -22.61 -5.32
C ASN A 49 12.37 -21.76 -4.20
N ILE A 50 11.08 -21.46 -4.26
CA ILE A 50 10.38 -20.67 -3.26
C ILE A 50 9.26 -21.53 -2.68
N GLU A 51 9.22 -21.61 -1.35
CA GLU A 51 8.14 -22.33 -0.68
C GLU A 51 6.81 -21.59 -0.90
N PRO A 52 5.75 -22.28 -1.35
CA PRO A 52 4.44 -21.67 -1.51
C PRO A 52 3.88 -21.18 -0.18
N LEU A 53 3.02 -20.17 -0.24
CA LEU A 53 2.30 -19.68 0.94
C LEU A 53 1.52 -20.84 1.59
N ASN A 54 1.61 -20.94 2.92
CA ASN A 54 0.99 -22.01 3.70
C ASN A 54 0.62 -21.52 5.11
N LYS A 55 0.05 -22.38 5.95
CA LYS A 55 -0.40 -22.05 7.31
C LYS A 55 0.70 -21.65 8.30
N ASN A 56 1.95 -21.84 7.96
CA ASN A 56 3.08 -21.52 8.83
C ASN A 56 3.59 -20.10 8.60
N ILE A 57 3.15 -19.43 7.54
CA ILE A 57 3.61 -18.07 7.24
C ILE A 57 2.94 -17.03 8.13
N SER A 58 3.73 -16.03 8.51
CA SER A 58 3.29 -14.82 9.20
C SER A 58 3.31 -13.64 8.23
N VAL A 59 2.18 -12.94 8.12
CA VAL A 59 1.99 -11.83 7.18
C VAL A 59 1.69 -10.56 7.92
N LEU A 60 2.38 -9.48 7.60
CA LEU A 60 2.07 -8.13 8.04
C LEU A 60 1.44 -7.33 6.88
N ASP A 61 0.28 -6.72 7.09
CA ASP A 61 -0.37 -5.82 6.14
C ASP A 61 -0.37 -4.39 6.71
N ILE A 62 0.42 -3.51 6.11
CA ILE A 62 0.61 -2.12 6.52
C ILE A 62 -0.44 -1.24 5.86
N GLY A 63 -1.29 -0.58 6.67
CA GLY A 63 -2.47 0.13 6.15
C GLY A 63 -3.51 -0.86 5.62
N CYS A 64 -3.80 -1.89 6.41
CA CYS A 64 -4.61 -3.04 6.01
C CYS A 64 -6.07 -2.71 5.67
N GLY A 65 -6.55 -1.52 6.02
CA GLY A 65 -7.94 -1.12 5.83
C GLY A 65 -8.92 -2.09 6.51
N ASN A 66 -9.92 -2.54 5.77
CA ASN A 66 -10.92 -3.51 6.24
C ASN A 66 -10.41 -4.97 6.29
N GLY A 67 -9.10 -5.20 6.15
CA GLY A 67 -8.45 -6.49 6.30
C GLY A 67 -8.59 -7.46 5.11
N ARG A 68 -9.19 -7.04 4.00
CA ARG A 68 -9.55 -7.91 2.86
C ARG A 68 -8.43 -8.79 2.32
N ASN A 69 -7.19 -8.27 2.30
CA ASN A 69 -6.02 -8.99 1.79
C ASN A 69 -5.54 -10.06 2.77
N LEU A 70 -5.44 -9.73 4.07
CA LEU A 70 -5.12 -10.71 5.11
C LEU A 70 -6.19 -11.79 5.24
N ILE A 71 -7.48 -11.41 5.20
CA ILE A 71 -8.61 -12.35 5.24
C ILE A 71 -8.48 -13.35 4.09
N TYR A 72 -8.19 -12.88 2.88
CA TYR A 72 -7.94 -13.75 1.73
C TYR A 72 -6.77 -14.71 1.98
N LEU A 73 -5.62 -14.23 2.45
CA LEU A 73 -4.47 -15.07 2.70
C LEU A 73 -4.71 -16.11 3.81
N ALA A 74 -5.46 -15.74 4.84
CA ALA A 74 -5.83 -16.66 5.92
C ALA A 74 -6.84 -17.73 5.45
N GLN A 75 -7.82 -17.35 4.63
CA GLN A 75 -8.83 -18.29 4.10
C GLN A 75 -8.25 -19.29 3.10
N GLU A 76 -7.42 -18.81 2.17
CA GLU A 76 -6.90 -19.66 1.09
C GLU A 76 -5.68 -20.49 1.52
N PHE A 77 -4.85 -19.97 2.44
CA PHE A 77 -3.55 -20.58 2.76
C PHE A 77 -3.39 -20.90 4.25
N GLY A 78 -4.34 -20.48 5.10
CA GLY A 78 -4.23 -20.62 6.55
C GLY A 78 -3.18 -19.70 7.18
N ALA A 79 -2.74 -18.67 6.48
CA ALA A 79 -1.71 -17.74 6.93
C ALA A 79 -2.13 -17.04 8.23
N LYS A 80 -1.17 -16.83 9.15
CA LYS A 80 -1.32 -15.95 10.31
C LYS A 80 -1.08 -14.51 9.86
N GLY A 81 -1.79 -13.54 10.43
CA GLY A 81 -1.61 -12.17 9.98
C GLY A 81 -1.74 -11.11 11.07
N LEU A 82 -0.93 -10.07 10.92
CA LEU A 82 -1.04 -8.81 11.64
C LEU A 82 -1.45 -7.72 10.65
N GLY A 83 -2.50 -6.97 10.94
CA GLY A 83 -2.91 -5.83 10.15
C GLY A 83 -2.94 -4.55 10.96
N TYR A 84 -2.33 -3.50 10.45
CA TYR A 84 -2.33 -2.18 11.06
C TYR A 84 -2.97 -1.15 10.15
N ASP A 85 -3.82 -0.30 10.70
CA ASP A 85 -4.39 0.86 10.02
C ASP A 85 -4.57 2.01 11.01
N ILE A 86 -4.49 3.24 10.52
CA ILE A 86 -4.68 4.43 11.36
C ILE A 86 -6.15 4.66 11.72
N SER A 87 -7.09 4.10 10.95
CA SER A 87 -8.53 4.23 11.14
C SER A 87 -9.06 3.14 12.08
N SER A 88 -9.66 3.56 13.19
CA SER A 88 -10.33 2.66 14.11
C SER A 88 -11.58 2.01 13.50
N GLU A 89 -12.26 2.71 12.58
CA GLU A 89 -13.40 2.17 11.85
C GLU A 89 -12.97 1.05 10.88
N ALA A 90 -11.85 1.24 10.15
CA ALA A 90 -11.27 0.20 9.29
C ALA A 90 -10.95 -1.07 10.10
N ILE A 91 -10.26 -0.91 11.22
CA ILE A 91 -9.90 -2.02 12.11
C ILE A 91 -11.14 -2.72 12.67
N SER A 92 -12.17 -1.97 13.10
CA SER A 92 -13.43 -2.56 13.54
C SER A 92 -14.09 -3.42 12.45
N GLN A 93 -14.06 -2.97 11.20
CA GLN A 93 -14.58 -3.74 10.06
C GLN A 93 -13.74 -4.99 9.80
N ALA A 94 -12.40 -4.88 9.83
CA ALA A 94 -11.49 -6.00 9.66
C ALA A 94 -11.73 -7.10 10.73
N GLN A 95 -11.80 -6.71 12.01
CA GLN A 95 -12.07 -7.63 13.12
C GLN A 95 -13.41 -8.34 13.00
N LYS A 96 -14.47 -7.63 12.56
CA LYS A 96 -15.80 -8.22 12.34
C LYS A 96 -15.80 -9.27 11.21
N GLN A 97 -15.01 -9.03 10.16
CA GLN A 97 -14.97 -9.89 8.98
C GLN A 97 -14.01 -11.09 9.14
N SER A 98 -13.08 -11.02 10.09
CA SER A 98 -12.03 -12.04 10.29
C SER A 98 -12.30 -13.00 11.45
N LYS A 99 -13.53 -13.08 11.94
CA LYS A 99 -13.89 -13.98 13.04
C LYS A 99 -13.44 -15.42 12.72
N ASN A 100 -12.80 -16.07 13.70
CA ASN A 100 -12.26 -17.43 13.61
C ASN A 100 -11.07 -17.61 12.64
N LEU A 101 -10.49 -16.54 12.12
CA LEU A 101 -9.23 -16.58 11.37
C LEU A 101 -8.06 -16.24 12.31
N PRO A 102 -6.85 -16.74 12.04
CA PRO A 102 -5.65 -16.47 12.85
C PRO A 102 -5.09 -15.08 12.54
N LEU A 103 -5.94 -14.04 12.65
CA LEU A 103 -5.63 -12.66 12.28
C LEU A 103 -5.80 -11.73 13.48
N THR A 104 -4.87 -10.81 13.64
CA THR A 104 -4.91 -9.71 14.61
C THR A 104 -4.94 -8.38 13.87
N PHE A 105 -5.83 -7.47 14.26
CA PHE A 105 -5.94 -6.14 13.69
C PHE A 105 -5.86 -5.09 14.80
N GLN A 106 -5.00 -4.07 14.60
CA GLN A 106 -4.75 -3.03 15.61
C GLN A 106 -4.71 -1.65 14.97
N VAL A 107 -5.21 -0.65 15.69
CA VAL A 107 -5.06 0.76 15.30
C VAL A 107 -3.62 1.17 15.55
N HIS A 108 -2.87 1.49 14.48
CA HIS A 108 -1.48 1.91 14.58
C HIS A 108 -1.11 2.80 13.39
N SER A 109 -0.24 3.78 13.64
CA SER A 109 0.28 4.66 12.59
C SER A 109 1.55 4.10 11.99
N ILE A 110 1.65 4.08 10.66
CA ILE A 110 2.88 3.70 9.94
C ILE A 110 4.02 4.72 10.08
N THR A 111 3.80 5.84 10.77
CA THR A 111 4.86 6.80 11.13
C THR A 111 5.51 6.48 12.48
N GLU A 112 5.03 5.46 13.16
CA GLU A 112 5.57 4.93 14.40
C GLU A 112 6.25 3.59 14.14
N PRO A 113 7.20 3.16 15.00
CA PRO A 113 7.85 1.85 14.87
C PRO A 113 6.81 0.73 14.82
N ILE A 114 6.97 -0.22 13.92
CA ILE A 114 6.05 -1.35 13.76
C ILE A 114 6.11 -2.24 15.01
N PRO A 115 4.99 -2.48 15.73
CA PRO A 115 4.97 -3.28 16.94
C PRO A 115 5.01 -4.79 16.62
N ALA A 116 6.04 -5.20 15.91
CA ALA A 116 6.37 -6.59 15.59
C ALA A 116 7.85 -6.82 15.90
N GLU A 117 8.18 -8.05 16.28
CA GLU A 117 9.56 -8.46 16.55
C GLU A 117 10.41 -8.45 15.27
N ASP A 118 11.71 -8.31 15.43
CA ASP A 118 12.68 -8.44 14.34
C ASP A 118 12.56 -9.81 13.71
N GLU A 119 12.71 -9.88 12.39
CA GLU A 119 12.73 -11.14 11.61
C GLU A 119 11.56 -12.10 11.95
N SER A 120 10.37 -11.53 12.18
CA SER A 120 9.19 -12.31 12.56
C SER A 120 8.21 -12.57 11.40
N GLN A 121 8.33 -11.82 10.29
CA GLN A 121 7.38 -11.87 9.19
C GLN A 121 7.96 -12.56 7.95
N ASP A 122 7.15 -13.40 7.31
CA ASP A 122 7.48 -14.08 6.05
C ASP A 122 7.03 -13.29 4.82
N LEU A 123 6.07 -12.39 5.01
CA LEU A 123 5.56 -11.50 3.97
C LEU A 123 5.10 -10.18 4.58
N VAL A 124 5.49 -9.07 3.98
CA VAL A 124 4.94 -7.75 4.26
C VAL A 124 4.18 -7.24 3.03
N LEU A 125 2.99 -6.72 3.25
CA LEU A 125 2.19 -6.03 2.25
C LEU A 125 2.24 -4.53 2.53
N ASP A 126 2.81 -3.74 1.62
CA ASP A 126 2.63 -2.29 1.54
C ASP A 126 1.83 -1.99 0.27
N MET A 127 0.53 -1.98 0.42
CA MET A 127 -0.38 -1.84 -0.71
C MET A 127 -1.13 -0.52 -0.66
N MET A 128 -0.67 0.46 -1.40
CA MET A 128 -1.28 1.79 -1.50
C MET A 128 -1.26 2.55 -0.16
N THR A 129 -0.17 2.45 0.61
CA THR A 129 -0.06 3.02 1.95
C THR A 129 1.11 3.99 2.09
N SER A 130 2.33 3.58 1.77
CA SER A 130 3.54 4.41 1.92
C SER A 130 3.50 5.73 1.14
N HIS A 131 2.73 5.81 0.05
CA HIS A 131 2.59 7.04 -0.73
C HIS A 131 1.88 8.19 0.01
N PHE A 132 1.29 7.95 1.17
CA PHE A 132 0.76 8.98 2.04
C PHE A 132 1.80 9.58 3.00
N LEU A 133 3.04 9.07 2.99
CA LEU A 133 4.15 9.56 3.79
C LEU A 133 5.01 10.56 2.99
N ASN A 134 5.71 11.43 3.72
CA ASN A 134 6.80 12.22 3.16
C ASN A 134 8.05 11.34 2.95
N GLU A 135 9.08 11.87 2.31
CA GLU A 135 10.30 11.14 1.98
C GLU A 135 10.96 10.49 3.20
N ALA A 136 11.12 11.23 4.30
CA ALA A 136 11.71 10.70 5.52
C ALA A 136 10.88 9.55 6.10
N GLY A 137 9.56 9.68 6.11
CA GLY A 137 8.65 8.63 6.56
C GLY A 137 8.68 7.39 5.67
N ARG A 138 8.84 7.55 4.35
CA ARG A 138 8.98 6.41 3.43
C ARG A 138 10.28 5.65 3.67
N LYS A 139 11.40 6.35 3.85
CA LYS A 139 12.69 5.73 4.21
C LYS A 139 12.61 4.98 5.54
N GLN A 140 12.09 5.63 6.58
CA GLN A 140 11.89 5.00 7.89
C GLN A 140 10.99 3.75 7.80
N LEU A 141 9.92 3.79 7.01
CA LEU A 141 9.04 2.64 6.84
C LEU A 141 9.75 1.47 6.15
N VAL A 142 10.62 1.72 5.17
CA VAL A 142 11.41 0.66 4.51
C VAL A 142 12.40 0.02 5.49
N GLU A 143 13.05 0.81 6.37
CA GLU A 143 13.89 0.27 7.46
C GLU A 143 13.10 -0.63 8.41
N GLU A 144 11.91 -0.21 8.82
CA GLU A 144 11.04 -1.01 9.68
C GLU A 144 10.54 -2.28 8.99
N ILE A 145 10.19 -2.21 7.69
CA ILE A 145 9.84 -3.39 6.88
C ILE A 145 11.01 -4.35 6.81
N ASN A 146 12.22 -3.84 6.56
CA ASN A 146 13.43 -4.67 6.58
C ASN A 146 13.66 -5.31 7.95
N ARG A 147 13.51 -4.56 9.03
CA ARG A 147 13.67 -5.08 10.40
C ARG A 147 12.76 -6.26 10.69
N VAL A 148 11.47 -6.14 10.39
CA VAL A 148 10.47 -7.17 10.74
C VAL A 148 10.45 -8.37 9.79
N LEU A 149 10.94 -8.23 8.56
CA LEU A 149 11.04 -9.35 7.61
C LEU A 149 12.19 -10.29 7.97
N LYS A 150 11.94 -11.59 7.89
CA LYS A 150 13.00 -12.62 7.96
C LYS A 150 13.94 -12.48 6.77
N PRO A 151 15.22 -12.91 6.89
CA PRO A 151 16.09 -13.04 5.72
C PRO A 151 15.43 -13.89 4.63
N GLY A 152 15.47 -13.44 3.38
CA GLY A 152 14.83 -14.12 2.27
C GLY A 152 13.31 -14.02 2.19
N ALA A 153 12.65 -13.32 3.12
CA ALA A 153 11.21 -13.09 3.11
C ALA A 153 10.78 -12.03 2.09
N TRP A 154 9.48 -11.90 1.86
CA TRP A 154 8.94 -11.14 0.75
C TRP A 154 8.32 -9.81 1.16
N LEU A 155 8.57 -8.78 0.36
CA LEU A 155 7.82 -7.53 0.33
C LEU A 155 6.97 -7.48 -0.95
N PHE A 156 5.66 -7.35 -0.81
CA PHE A 156 4.78 -6.96 -1.88
C PHE A 156 4.47 -5.47 -1.77
N PHE A 157 5.12 -4.67 -2.61
CA PHE A 157 4.98 -3.22 -2.64
C PHE A 157 4.09 -2.80 -3.80
N LYS A 158 3.05 -2.00 -3.54
CA LYS A 158 2.18 -1.45 -4.58
C LYS A 158 1.89 0.03 -4.32
N THR A 159 2.07 0.86 -5.35
CA THR A 159 1.86 2.30 -5.22
C THR A 159 1.43 2.96 -6.55
N PHE A 160 1.22 4.27 -6.52
CA PHE A 160 1.02 5.07 -7.73
C PHE A 160 2.34 5.27 -8.48
N LEU A 161 2.28 5.15 -9.81
CA LEU A 161 3.40 5.34 -10.71
C LEU A 161 3.25 6.67 -11.46
N LEU A 162 4.28 7.51 -11.42
CA LEU A 162 4.34 8.76 -12.17
C LEU A 162 4.60 8.54 -13.66
N ASP A 163 5.39 7.50 -14.01
CA ASP A 163 5.79 7.23 -15.39
C ASP A 163 4.55 7.13 -16.29
N GLU A 164 4.48 8.02 -17.30
CA GLU A 164 3.37 8.09 -18.25
C GLU A 164 1.98 8.39 -17.63
N ASP A 165 1.87 8.75 -16.34
CA ASP A 165 0.60 9.12 -15.71
C ASP A 165 0.28 10.61 -15.95
N LEU A 166 -0.64 10.87 -16.88
CA LEU A 166 -1.07 12.24 -17.22
C LEU A 166 -1.86 12.90 -16.08
N ASN A 167 -2.62 12.12 -15.31
CA ASN A 167 -3.37 12.65 -14.16
C ASN A 167 -2.42 13.06 -13.05
N ALA A 168 -1.39 12.23 -12.76
CA ALA A 168 -0.38 12.57 -11.78
C ALA A 168 0.39 13.83 -12.16
N LYS A 169 0.84 13.94 -13.42
CA LYS A 169 1.55 15.14 -13.92
C LYS A 169 0.71 16.41 -13.78
N GLN A 170 -0.60 16.32 -14.02
CA GLN A 170 -1.50 17.44 -13.83
C GLN A 170 -1.65 17.80 -12.34
N LEU A 171 -1.83 16.83 -11.46
CA LEU A 171 -1.98 17.05 -10.00
C LEU A 171 -0.71 17.66 -9.40
N LEU A 172 0.47 17.17 -9.78
CA LEU A 172 1.75 17.75 -9.36
C LEU A 172 1.93 19.21 -9.79
N ARG A 173 1.48 19.57 -10.99
CA ARG A 173 1.55 20.95 -11.48
C ARG A 173 0.56 21.86 -10.77
N ASP A 174 -0.67 21.40 -10.57
CA ASP A 174 -1.78 22.23 -10.11
C ASP A 174 -1.91 22.30 -8.58
N PHE A 175 -1.39 21.29 -7.86
CA PHE A 175 -1.48 21.12 -6.39
C PHE A 175 -0.18 20.63 -5.74
N PRO A 176 1.00 21.18 -6.07
CA PRO A 176 2.26 20.67 -5.56
C PRO A 176 2.32 20.71 -4.03
N ALA A 177 2.98 19.73 -3.43
CA ALA A 177 3.39 19.71 -2.04
C ALA A 177 4.84 20.21 -1.89
N ASP A 178 5.36 20.18 -0.65
CA ASP A 178 6.69 20.72 -0.34
C ASP A 178 7.85 19.87 -0.88
N GLU A 179 7.59 18.59 -1.24
CA GLU A 179 8.63 17.69 -1.79
C GLU A 179 8.34 17.32 -3.25
N PRO A 180 9.38 17.06 -4.07
CA PRO A 180 9.23 16.59 -5.45
C PRO A 180 8.41 15.29 -5.51
N GLY A 181 7.59 15.12 -6.55
CA GLY A 181 6.76 13.92 -6.72
C GLY A 181 5.53 13.85 -5.82
N SER A 182 5.31 14.86 -4.94
CA SER A 182 4.17 14.90 -4.01
C SER A 182 3.23 16.06 -4.29
N TYR A 183 1.94 15.85 -4.00
CA TYR A 183 0.90 16.86 -4.10
C TYR A 183 -0.13 16.72 -2.97
N ILE A 184 -0.88 17.78 -2.71
CA ILE A 184 -2.05 17.72 -1.84
C ILE A 184 -3.28 17.44 -2.70
N HIS A 185 -3.87 16.25 -2.51
CA HIS A 185 -5.00 15.83 -3.33
C HIS A 185 -6.21 16.78 -3.18
N PRO A 186 -6.70 17.42 -4.26
CA PRO A 186 -7.64 18.55 -4.17
C PRO A 186 -9.02 18.19 -3.60
N ARG A 187 -9.43 16.93 -3.67
CA ARG A 187 -10.74 16.50 -3.15
C ARG A 187 -10.66 16.06 -1.70
N ILE A 188 -9.59 15.37 -1.31
CA ILE A 188 -9.49 14.70 -0.01
C ILE A 188 -8.55 15.44 0.95
N GLY A 189 -7.70 16.36 0.46
CA GLY A 189 -6.85 17.22 1.28
C GLY A 189 -5.70 16.51 1.97
N VAL A 190 -5.34 15.29 1.53
CA VAL A 190 -4.20 14.53 2.04
C VAL A 190 -3.00 14.62 1.11
N LEU A 191 -1.80 14.45 1.68
CA LEU A 191 -0.57 14.30 0.92
C LEU A 191 -0.64 12.98 0.14
N GLU A 192 -0.28 13.03 -1.14
CA GLU A 192 -0.01 11.84 -1.96
C GLU A 192 1.30 12.02 -2.72
N HIS A 193 2.13 10.99 -2.69
CA HIS A 193 3.34 10.88 -3.47
C HIS A 193 3.13 9.95 -4.67
N VAL A 194 3.75 10.27 -5.79
CA VAL A 194 3.74 9.42 -7.00
C VAL A 194 5.17 9.08 -7.37
N PHE A 195 5.47 7.80 -7.32
CA PHE A 195 6.82 7.29 -7.54
C PHE A 195 7.16 7.19 -9.02
N THR A 196 8.39 7.47 -9.39
CA THR A 196 9.00 6.90 -10.59
C THR A 196 9.45 5.46 -10.31
N GLN A 197 9.64 4.65 -11.34
CA GLN A 197 10.23 3.34 -11.14
C GLN A 197 11.65 3.45 -10.57
N GLN A 198 12.46 4.39 -11.07
CA GLN A 198 13.81 4.62 -10.58
C GLN A 198 13.84 4.92 -9.08
N GLU A 199 12.93 5.77 -8.59
CA GLU A 199 12.83 6.09 -7.17
C GLU A 199 12.50 4.85 -6.32
N ILE A 200 11.64 3.95 -6.82
CA ILE A 200 11.35 2.69 -6.12
C ILE A 200 12.57 1.77 -6.11
N ASP A 201 13.27 1.68 -7.24
CA ASP A 201 14.48 0.87 -7.34
C ASP A 201 15.55 1.36 -6.36
N GLU A 202 15.75 2.69 -6.26
CA GLU A 202 16.68 3.32 -5.30
C GLU A 202 16.23 3.14 -3.85
N LEU A 203 14.93 3.30 -3.55
CA LEU A 203 14.37 3.17 -2.21
C LEU A 203 14.54 1.75 -1.64
N LEU A 204 14.48 0.73 -2.49
CA LEU A 204 14.54 -0.67 -2.07
C LEU A 204 15.94 -1.30 -2.21
N ALA A 205 16.88 -0.66 -2.92
CA ALA A 205 18.16 -1.25 -3.33
C ALA A 205 19.04 -1.73 -2.18
N GLU A 206 18.98 -1.08 -1.01
CA GLU A 206 19.86 -1.40 0.12
C GLU A 206 19.48 -2.73 0.80
N HIS A 207 18.19 -3.05 0.84
CA HIS A 207 17.67 -4.16 1.64
C HIS A 207 16.97 -5.25 0.83
N PHE A 208 16.68 -4.99 -0.44
CA PHE A 208 15.83 -5.88 -1.22
C PHE A 208 16.36 -6.16 -2.62
N THR A 209 16.22 -7.41 -3.05
CA THR A 209 16.34 -7.80 -4.47
C THR A 209 14.97 -7.74 -5.13
N ILE A 210 14.82 -6.95 -6.19
CA ILE A 210 13.58 -6.86 -6.97
C ILE A 210 13.54 -8.00 -7.98
N HIS A 211 12.60 -8.92 -7.82
CA HIS A 211 12.40 -10.06 -8.73
C HIS A 211 11.44 -9.77 -9.87
N ARG A 212 10.46 -8.91 -9.63
CA ARG A 212 9.44 -8.59 -10.63
C ARG A 212 8.80 -7.23 -10.44
N VAL A 213 8.55 -6.57 -11.58
CA VAL A 213 7.80 -5.33 -11.64
C VAL A 213 6.59 -5.50 -12.56
N LYS A 214 5.43 -5.02 -12.13
CA LYS A 214 4.19 -5.02 -12.89
C LYS A 214 3.59 -3.61 -12.91
N LYS A 215 3.48 -3.02 -14.10
CA LYS A 215 2.84 -1.72 -14.31
C LYS A 215 1.41 -1.90 -14.80
N SER A 216 0.47 -1.08 -14.35
CA SER A 216 -0.91 -1.12 -14.83
C SER A 216 -0.99 -0.73 -16.32
N HIS A 217 -1.84 -1.41 -17.10
CA HIS A 217 -1.90 -1.21 -18.55
C HIS A 217 -2.99 -0.24 -19.01
N ARG A 218 -4.09 -0.10 -18.27
CA ARG A 218 -5.27 0.66 -18.72
C ARG A 218 -5.29 2.07 -18.16
N HIS A 219 -4.37 2.92 -18.61
CA HIS A 219 -4.34 4.32 -18.21
C HIS A 219 -5.30 5.18 -19.06
N ARG A 220 -5.43 4.90 -20.35
CA ARG A 220 -6.26 5.68 -21.29
C ARG A 220 -7.52 4.94 -21.71
N ASP A 221 -8.60 5.68 -21.97
CA ASP A 221 -9.81 5.17 -22.61
C ASP A 221 -9.61 5.05 -24.16
N ARG A 222 -10.64 4.56 -24.86
CA ARG A 222 -10.59 4.42 -26.32
C ARG A 222 -10.43 5.76 -27.07
N LYS A 223 -10.69 6.88 -26.42
CA LYS A 223 -10.51 8.24 -26.93
C LYS A 223 -9.18 8.87 -26.52
N GLY A 224 -8.28 8.08 -25.94
CA GLY A 224 -6.95 8.53 -25.51
C GLY A 224 -6.94 9.36 -24.23
N ARG A 225 -8.07 9.54 -23.52
CA ARG A 225 -8.16 10.33 -22.29
C ARG A 225 -7.71 9.47 -21.10
N ALA A 226 -6.91 10.06 -20.21
CA ALA A 226 -6.53 9.41 -18.96
C ALA A 226 -7.75 9.27 -18.04
N ASN A 227 -8.17 8.03 -17.78
CA ASN A 227 -9.35 7.73 -16.95
C ASN A 227 -9.02 6.98 -15.66
N LYS A 228 -7.78 6.53 -15.49
CA LYS A 228 -7.29 5.85 -14.29
C LYS A 228 -5.89 6.33 -13.95
N ARG A 229 -5.53 6.24 -12.68
CA ARG A 229 -4.15 6.43 -12.21
C ARG A 229 -3.30 5.23 -12.61
N ARG A 230 -2.04 5.49 -12.92
CA ARG A 230 -1.05 4.43 -13.12
C ARG A 230 -0.65 3.86 -11.77
N THR A 231 -0.47 2.55 -11.70
CA THR A 231 0.07 1.86 -10.53
C THR A 231 1.21 0.93 -10.92
N ILE A 232 2.07 0.68 -9.96
CA ILE A 232 3.17 -0.27 -10.06
C ILE A 232 3.08 -1.24 -8.88
N SER A 233 3.32 -2.52 -9.14
CA SER A 233 3.48 -3.56 -8.13
C SER A 233 4.87 -4.16 -8.25
N VAL A 234 5.58 -4.24 -7.15
CA VAL A 234 6.96 -4.73 -7.05
C VAL A 234 6.98 -5.95 -6.15
N TYR A 235 7.62 -7.01 -6.61
CA TYR A 235 7.85 -8.24 -5.86
C TYR A 235 9.32 -8.24 -5.46
N ALA A 236 9.60 -7.95 -4.21
CA ALA A 236 10.94 -7.81 -3.67
C ALA A 236 11.20 -8.83 -2.57
N GLN A 237 12.43 -9.28 -2.45
CA GLN A 237 12.85 -10.25 -1.45
C GLN A 237 13.96 -9.63 -0.61
N LYS A 238 13.87 -9.73 0.72
CA LYS A 238 14.92 -9.27 1.63
C LYS A 238 16.22 -10.02 1.35
N ILE A 239 17.32 -9.26 1.27
CA ILE A 239 18.69 -9.77 1.07
C ILE A 239 19.17 -10.52 2.31
#